data_541b521aaa030b5d0fcc37d05dd12808
#
_entry.id   541b521aaa030b5d0fcc37d05dd12808
#
_cell.length_a   1.000
_cell.length_b   1.000
_cell.length_c   1.000
_cell.angle_alpha   90.00
_cell.angle_beta   90.00
_cell.angle_gamma   90.00
#
_symmetry.space_group_name_H-M   'P 1'
#
loop_
_entity.id
_entity.type
_entity.pdbx_description
1 polymer ?
#
loop_
_entity_poly.entity_id
_entity_poly.type
_entity_poly.pdbx_seq_one_letter_code
_entity_poly.pdbx_strand_id
1 'polypeptide(L)'
;SIMGTLFVDNIKQQSSQGSGTITIGASGETVALASGVKQSNLLGPSFMAHSNSSSTQTVSNGVWTEVTINDQEEFDTDNFFNTSTGRFSPTVAGKYFFTAQIFAANGIGTGLSSILITKNGSVTLDSKDELGYLERIAIGDNRLQVNGMLSLNGTSDYVSVFMFSNAGNIGIGGGSGKSLGLFGGYRIGT
;
A
#
# COMPACT_ATOMS: atom_id res chain seq x y z
N SER A 1 21.13 44.13 7.72
CA SER A 1 20.80 42.82 7.17
C SER A 1 21.06 42.86 5.67
N ILE A 2 22.04 42.12 5.19
CA ILE A 2 22.32 42.00 3.75
C ILE A 2 21.42 40.88 3.26
N MET A 3 20.39 41.20 2.51
CA MET A 3 19.63 40.18 1.77
C MET A 3 20.39 39.86 0.49
N GLY A 4 20.94 38.67 0.43
CA GLY A 4 21.59 38.14 -0.77
C GLY A 4 20.65 37.23 -1.54
N THR A 5 20.66 37.33 -2.87
CA THR A 5 19.96 36.39 -3.76
C THR A 5 21.01 35.56 -4.49
N LEU A 6 20.91 34.25 -4.44
CA LEU A 6 21.75 33.35 -5.18
C LEU A 6 20.98 32.83 -6.42
N PHE A 7 21.51 33.11 -7.60
CA PHE A 7 20.99 32.63 -8.86
C PHE A 7 21.88 31.48 -9.35
N VAL A 8 21.33 30.25 -9.43
CA VAL A 8 22.04 29.06 -9.89
C VAL A 8 21.12 28.18 -10.73
N ASP A 9 21.65 27.58 -11.78
CA ASP A 9 20.89 26.62 -12.60
C ASP A 9 20.82 25.25 -11.94
N ASN A 10 21.86 24.86 -11.20
CA ASN A 10 21.94 23.58 -10.51
C ASN A 10 22.73 23.71 -9.21
N ILE A 11 22.24 23.06 -8.15
CA ILE A 11 22.98 22.84 -6.90
C ILE A 11 23.30 21.36 -6.81
N LYS A 12 24.58 21.00 -6.88
CA LYS A 12 25.05 19.63 -6.77
C LYS A 12 26.10 19.51 -5.67
N GLN A 13 26.14 18.37 -5.00
CA GLN A 13 27.22 18.09 -4.09
C GLN A 13 28.53 17.83 -4.86
N GLN A 14 29.61 18.49 -4.48
CA GLN A 14 30.89 18.42 -5.21
C GLN A 14 31.67 17.13 -4.91
N SER A 15 31.54 16.56 -3.73
CA SER A 15 32.39 15.44 -3.27
C SER A 15 31.91 14.05 -3.72
N SER A 16 30.66 13.90 -4.12
CA SER A 16 30.14 12.64 -4.67
C SER A 16 29.00 12.92 -5.62
N GLN A 17 29.22 12.67 -6.89
CA GLN A 17 28.19 12.87 -7.91
C GLN A 17 27.07 11.83 -7.74
N GLY A 18 26.08 12.14 -6.90
CA GLY A 18 24.85 11.37 -6.77
C GLY A 18 24.59 10.66 -5.44
N SER A 19 25.50 10.67 -4.46
CA SER A 19 25.30 9.94 -3.19
C SER A 19 25.44 10.78 -1.92
N GLY A 20 25.52 12.09 -2.01
CA GLY A 20 25.63 12.95 -0.85
C GLY A 20 24.35 13.72 -0.49
N THR A 21 24.35 14.34 0.67
CA THR A 21 23.26 15.19 1.15
C THR A 21 23.59 16.66 0.95
N ILE A 22 22.66 17.39 0.35
CA ILE A 22 22.67 18.85 0.36
C ILE A 22 21.70 19.30 1.46
N THR A 23 22.21 19.93 2.50
CA THR A 23 21.38 20.48 3.57
C THR A 23 21.03 21.93 3.22
N ILE A 24 19.75 22.26 3.19
CA ILE A 24 19.24 23.60 2.96
C ILE A 24 18.47 24.03 4.21
N GLY A 25 18.94 25.11 4.85
CA GLY A 25 18.38 25.62 6.10
C GLY A 25 18.97 24.98 7.34
N ALA A 26 18.61 25.53 8.49
CA ALA A 26 18.96 25.04 9.82
C ALA A 26 17.69 24.63 10.61
N SER A 27 17.89 24.07 11.80
CA SER A 27 16.76 23.70 12.66
C SER A 27 15.88 24.92 12.98
N GLY A 28 14.58 24.79 12.73
CA GLY A 28 13.60 25.85 12.93
C GLY A 28 13.38 26.76 11.71
N GLU A 29 14.17 26.61 10.65
CA GLU A 29 13.95 27.34 9.40
C GLU A 29 12.98 26.62 8.47
N THR A 30 12.34 27.39 7.60
CA THR A 30 11.41 26.87 6.60
C THR A 30 11.98 27.08 5.20
N VAL A 31 12.03 26.01 4.41
CA VAL A 31 12.28 26.11 2.96
C VAL A 31 10.94 26.30 2.26
N ALA A 32 10.70 27.52 1.77
CA ALA A 32 9.49 27.83 1.03
C ALA A 32 9.74 27.73 -0.48
N LEU A 33 8.85 27.05 -1.19
CA LEU A 33 8.83 27.05 -2.64
C LEU A 33 7.89 28.13 -3.16
N ALA A 34 8.30 28.83 -4.21
CA ALA A 34 7.43 29.79 -4.86
C ALA A 34 6.17 29.11 -5.44
N SER A 35 5.10 29.88 -5.60
CA SER A 35 3.88 29.39 -6.24
C SER A 35 4.16 28.85 -7.65
N GLY A 36 3.61 27.70 -7.96
CA GLY A 36 3.81 27.02 -9.25
C GLY A 36 5.05 26.13 -9.36
N VAL A 37 5.97 26.17 -8.38
CA VAL A 37 7.10 25.23 -8.34
C VAL A 37 6.60 23.85 -7.96
N LYS A 38 6.99 22.85 -8.75
CA LYS A 38 6.70 21.44 -8.46
C LYS A 38 7.93 20.78 -7.85
N GLN A 39 7.73 20.11 -6.74
CA GLN A 39 8.75 19.22 -6.20
C GLN A 39 8.62 17.85 -6.89
N SER A 40 9.68 17.40 -7.53
CA SER A 40 9.79 16.06 -8.10
C SER A 40 10.33 15.10 -7.05
N ASN A 41 9.74 13.90 -6.92
CA ASN A 41 10.19 12.80 -6.05
C ASN A 41 10.15 13.06 -4.52
N LEU A 42 9.31 13.98 -4.05
CA LEU A 42 9.14 14.19 -2.60
C LEU A 42 8.23 13.16 -1.93
N LEU A 43 7.37 12.55 -2.71
CA LEU A 43 6.43 11.55 -2.23
C LEU A 43 7.09 10.18 -2.35
N GLY A 44 7.85 9.69 -1.50
CA GLY A 44 8.47 8.37 -1.44
C GLY A 44 7.75 7.24 -2.22
N PRO A 45 8.10 5.99 -1.98
CA PRO A 45 7.52 4.86 -2.71
C PRO A 45 6.00 4.85 -2.66
N SER A 46 5.40 4.59 -3.82
CA SER A 46 3.94 4.46 -3.96
C SER A 46 3.59 3.44 -5.03
N PHE A 47 2.49 2.73 -4.83
CA PHE A 47 2.00 1.74 -5.78
C PHE A 47 0.48 1.66 -5.79
N MET A 48 -0.05 1.14 -6.87
CA MET A 48 -1.43 0.70 -6.98
C MET A 48 -1.49 -0.51 -7.91
N ALA A 49 -2.10 -1.57 -7.44
CA ALA A 49 -2.39 -2.76 -8.21
C ALA A 49 -3.88 -3.12 -8.12
N HIS A 50 -4.40 -3.76 -9.14
CA HIS A 50 -5.79 -4.17 -9.19
C HIS A 50 -5.94 -5.55 -9.84
N SER A 51 -7.11 -6.13 -9.73
CA SER A 51 -7.44 -7.36 -10.42
C SER A 51 -7.54 -7.13 -11.93
N ASN A 52 -6.84 -7.94 -12.73
CA ASN A 52 -6.93 -7.93 -14.20
C ASN A 52 -7.44 -9.25 -14.75
N SER A 53 -7.53 -10.26 -13.93
CA SER A 53 -7.87 -11.60 -14.35
C SER A 53 -9.36 -11.87 -14.26
N SER A 54 -9.90 -12.61 -15.23
CA SER A 54 -11.19 -13.28 -15.08
C SER A 54 -11.11 -14.45 -14.08
N SER A 55 -9.92 -14.76 -13.59
CA SER A 55 -9.68 -15.80 -12.60
C SER A 55 -10.18 -15.37 -11.22
N THR A 56 -10.73 -16.31 -10.50
CA THR A 56 -11.09 -16.16 -9.09
C THR A 56 -10.03 -16.85 -8.23
N GLN A 57 -9.72 -16.22 -7.10
CA GLN A 57 -9.00 -16.88 -6.02
C GLN A 57 -10.03 -17.41 -5.00
N THR A 58 -9.85 -18.64 -4.56
CA THR A 58 -10.70 -19.23 -3.52
C THR A 58 -10.16 -18.87 -2.14
N VAL A 59 -11.00 -18.32 -1.30
CA VAL A 59 -10.78 -18.20 0.15
C VAL A 59 -11.51 -19.37 0.81
N SER A 60 -10.73 -20.28 1.39
CA SER A 60 -11.28 -21.47 2.02
C SER A 60 -12.00 -21.16 3.33
N ASN A 61 -13.05 -21.88 3.60
CA ASN A 61 -13.84 -21.73 4.83
C ASN A 61 -12.97 -21.86 6.09
N GLY A 62 -13.02 -20.85 6.96
CA GLY A 62 -12.29 -20.84 8.22
C GLY A 62 -10.79 -20.58 8.11
N VAL A 63 -10.28 -20.18 6.91
CA VAL A 63 -8.84 -19.98 6.68
C VAL A 63 -8.56 -18.57 6.21
N TRP A 64 -7.62 -17.87 6.89
CA TRP A 64 -7.04 -16.63 6.38
C TRP A 64 -6.22 -16.92 5.12
N THR A 65 -6.57 -16.28 4.03
CA THR A 65 -5.95 -16.48 2.73
C THR A 65 -5.31 -15.19 2.23
N GLU A 66 -4.03 -15.22 1.92
CA GLU A 66 -3.33 -14.07 1.32
C GLU A 66 -3.88 -13.79 -0.08
N VAL A 67 -4.18 -12.52 -0.36
CA VAL A 67 -4.79 -12.09 -1.61
C VAL A 67 -3.73 -11.89 -2.67
N THR A 68 -3.83 -12.60 -3.79
CA THR A 68 -2.90 -12.51 -4.93
C THR A 68 -3.57 -12.12 -6.24
N ILE A 69 -4.88 -11.81 -6.22
CA ILE A 69 -5.63 -11.45 -7.43
C ILE A 69 -5.37 -10.03 -7.93
N ASN A 70 -4.68 -9.20 -7.17
CA ASN A 70 -4.26 -7.86 -7.60
C ASN A 70 -2.99 -7.99 -8.46
N ASP A 71 -3.14 -8.60 -9.62
CA ASP A 71 -2.09 -9.08 -10.50
C ASP A 71 -1.70 -8.09 -11.62
N GLN A 72 -2.39 -6.95 -11.67
CA GLN A 72 -2.12 -5.86 -12.61
C GLN A 72 -1.69 -4.60 -11.89
N GLU A 73 -0.48 -4.16 -12.12
CA GLU A 73 -0.01 -2.87 -11.66
C GLU A 73 -0.60 -1.73 -12.50
N GLU A 74 -1.14 -0.71 -11.84
CA GLU A 74 -1.43 0.58 -12.45
C GLU A 74 -0.18 1.46 -12.45
N PHE A 75 0.53 1.46 -11.33
CA PHE A 75 1.86 2.04 -11.17
C PHE A 75 2.55 1.46 -9.93
N ASP A 76 3.86 1.43 -9.97
CA ASP A 76 4.77 1.20 -8.85
C ASP A 76 6.03 2.04 -9.09
N THR A 77 6.23 3.08 -8.27
CA THR A 77 7.28 4.09 -8.52
C THR A 77 8.68 3.55 -8.34
N ASP A 78 8.85 2.51 -7.53
CA ASP A 78 10.15 1.99 -7.11
C ASP A 78 10.28 0.47 -7.30
N ASN A 79 9.30 -0.16 -7.94
CA ASN A 79 9.24 -1.60 -8.19
C ASN A 79 9.29 -2.45 -6.90
N PHE A 80 8.50 -2.06 -5.90
CA PHE A 80 8.43 -2.74 -4.61
C PHE A 80 7.21 -3.64 -4.43
N PHE A 81 6.26 -3.59 -5.36
CA PHE A 81 5.10 -4.49 -5.36
C PHE A 81 5.37 -5.71 -6.24
N ASN A 82 5.06 -6.88 -5.73
CA ASN A 82 5.19 -8.12 -6.45
C ASN A 82 3.80 -8.70 -6.77
N THR A 83 3.39 -8.62 -8.03
CA THR A 83 2.09 -9.06 -8.52
C THR A 83 1.84 -10.56 -8.33
N SER A 84 2.90 -11.39 -8.32
CA SER A 84 2.76 -12.84 -8.13
C SER A 84 2.46 -13.23 -6.68
N THR A 85 2.89 -12.41 -5.72
CA THR A 85 2.70 -12.67 -4.29
C THR A 85 1.67 -11.76 -3.63
N GLY A 86 1.30 -10.64 -4.28
CA GLY A 86 0.44 -9.61 -3.71
C GLY A 86 1.11 -8.79 -2.59
N ARG A 87 2.45 -8.76 -2.54
CA ARG A 87 3.22 -8.15 -1.45
C ARG A 87 3.90 -6.87 -1.89
N PHE A 88 3.83 -5.85 -1.05
CA PHE A 88 4.61 -4.62 -1.17
C PHE A 88 5.76 -4.65 -0.16
N SER A 89 7.01 -4.61 -0.65
CA SER A 89 8.25 -4.79 0.13
C SER A 89 9.20 -3.62 -0.11
N PRO A 90 8.99 -2.45 0.51
CA PRO A 90 9.80 -1.28 0.25
C PRO A 90 11.18 -1.37 0.90
N THR A 91 12.19 -0.84 0.22
CA THR A 91 13.55 -0.68 0.77
C THR A 91 13.75 0.66 1.49
N VAL A 92 12.72 1.47 1.59
CA VAL A 92 12.75 2.77 2.27
C VAL A 92 11.95 2.68 3.56
N ALA A 93 12.60 2.91 4.69
CA ALA A 93 11.91 2.96 5.99
C ALA A 93 10.96 4.15 6.09
N GLY A 94 9.89 3.99 6.86
CA GLY A 94 8.96 5.10 7.08
C GLY A 94 7.54 4.65 7.41
N LYS A 95 6.66 5.64 7.50
CA LYS A 95 5.23 5.46 7.68
C LYS A 95 4.55 5.44 6.31
N TYR A 96 3.68 4.48 6.13
CA TYR A 96 2.95 4.27 4.87
C TYR A 96 1.46 4.23 5.13
N PHE A 97 0.70 4.86 4.25
CA PHE A 97 -0.75 4.67 4.17
C PHE A 97 -1.05 3.57 3.17
N PHE A 98 -1.98 2.68 3.51
CA PHE A 98 -2.45 1.61 2.65
C PHE A 98 -3.96 1.63 2.53
N THR A 99 -4.46 1.17 1.39
CA THR A 99 -5.87 0.91 1.14
C THR A 99 -6.03 -0.38 0.34
N ALA A 100 -7.01 -1.18 0.70
CA ALA A 100 -7.38 -2.36 -0.06
C ALA A 100 -8.90 -2.47 -0.18
N GLN A 101 -9.35 -2.95 -1.32
CA GLN A 101 -10.75 -3.28 -1.59
C GLN A 101 -10.80 -4.62 -2.30
N ILE A 102 -11.65 -5.53 -1.83
CA ILE A 102 -11.84 -6.84 -2.45
C ILE A 102 -13.35 -7.09 -2.63
N PHE A 103 -13.70 -7.53 -3.83
CA PHE A 103 -15.01 -8.06 -4.13
C PHE A 103 -15.03 -9.55 -3.84
N ALA A 104 -15.93 -9.97 -2.98
CA ALA A 104 -16.20 -11.36 -2.67
C ALA A 104 -17.50 -11.77 -3.36
N ALA A 105 -17.42 -12.66 -4.33
CA ALA A 105 -18.56 -13.24 -5.02
C ALA A 105 -19.09 -14.46 -4.27
N ASN A 106 -20.41 -14.63 -4.30
CA ASN A 106 -21.10 -15.82 -3.79
C ASN A 106 -20.84 -16.10 -2.30
N GLY A 107 -21.02 -15.10 -1.46
CA GLY A 107 -21.16 -15.34 -0.03
C GLY A 107 -22.36 -16.24 0.23
N ILE A 108 -22.12 -17.55 0.30
CA ILE A 108 -23.16 -18.56 0.49
C ILE A 108 -23.32 -18.77 1.99
N GLY A 109 -24.33 -18.15 2.59
CA GLY A 109 -24.74 -18.46 3.96
C GLY A 109 -24.69 -17.30 4.94
N THR A 110 -24.99 -17.61 6.20
CA THR A 110 -25.04 -16.67 7.34
C THR A 110 -23.71 -16.65 8.08
N GLY A 111 -22.60 -16.41 7.41
CA GLY A 111 -21.29 -16.34 8.04
C GLY A 111 -20.66 -14.97 7.85
N LEU A 112 -19.43 -14.86 8.29
CA LEU A 112 -18.65 -13.63 8.26
C LEU A 112 -17.63 -13.69 7.13
N SER A 113 -17.41 -12.55 6.50
CA SER A 113 -16.27 -12.32 5.61
C SER A 113 -15.47 -11.14 6.14
N SER A 114 -14.16 -11.25 6.17
CA SER A 114 -13.26 -10.26 6.74
C SER A 114 -12.12 -9.95 5.81
N ILE A 115 -11.67 -8.70 5.81
CA ILE A 115 -10.48 -8.23 5.10
C ILE A 115 -9.49 -7.64 6.10
N LEU A 116 -8.22 -7.85 5.86
CA LEU A 116 -7.13 -7.39 6.71
C LEU A 116 -5.94 -6.96 5.86
N ILE A 117 -5.37 -5.78 6.15
CA ILE A 117 -4.03 -5.42 5.69
C ILE A 117 -3.07 -5.75 6.83
N THR A 118 -2.00 -6.48 6.54
CA THR A 118 -1.07 -6.94 7.56
C THR A 118 0.37 -6.76 7.15
N LYS A 119 1.21 -6.52 8.14
CA LYS A 119 2.66 -6.52 8.00
C LYS A 119 3.21 -7.91 8.33
N ASN A 120 4.07 -8.41 7.44
CA ASN A 120 4.76 -9.70 7.59
C ASN A 120 3.82 -10.91 7.73
N GLY A 121 2.60 -10.81 7.19
CA GLY A 121 1.64 -11.91 7.16
C GLY A 121 1.01 -12.26 8.52
N SER A 122 1.10 -11.38 9.51
CA SER A 122 0.42 -11.59 10.80
C SER A 122 -1.10 -11.54 10.63
N VAL A 123 -1.82 -12.49 11.20
CA VAL A 123 -3.29 -12.59 11.16
C VAL A 123 -3.86 -12.98 12.54
N THR A 124 -3.29 -12.41 13.59
CA THR A 124 -3.66 -12.69 14.98
C THR A 124 -4.86 -11.88 15.48
N LEU A 125 -5.24 -10.83 14.76
CA LEU A 125 -6.35 -9.90 15.01
C LEU A 125 -6.20 -9.03 16.27
N ASP A 126 -5.03 -8.98 16.85
CA ASP A 126 -4.71 -8.17 18.03
C ASP A 126 -3.33 -7.48 17.95
N SER A 127 -2.71 -7.53 16.79
CA SER A 127 -1.37 -6.99 16.57
C SER A 127 -1.41 -5.55 16.04
N LYS A 128 -0.47 -4.71 16.51
CA LYS A 128 -0.21 -3.38 15.94
C LYS A 128 0.27 -3.42 14.47
N ASP A 129 0.63 -4.61 14.00
CA ASP A 129 1.10 -4.86 12.63
C ASP A 129 -0.04 -5.30 11.68
N GLU A 130 -1.27 -5.20 12.17
CA GLU A 130 -2.50 -5.48 11.45
C GLU A 130 -3.36 -4.21 11.35
N LEU A 131 -3.86 -3.93 10.15
CA LEU A 131 -4.67 -2.76 9.90
C LEU A 131 -6.07 -3.13 9.43
N GLY A 132 -7.04 -2.47 10.08
CA GLY A 132 -8.35 -2.34 9.51
C GLY A 132 -9.07 -3.66 9.32
N TYR A 133 -9.26 -4.37 10.39
CA TYR A 133 -10.20 -5.48 10.41
C TYR A 133 -11.62 -4.98 10.10
N LEU A 134 -12.17 -5.41 8.99
CA LEU A 134 -13.58 -5.22 8.68
C LEU A 134 -14.24 -6.58 8.53
N GLU A 135 -15.31 -6.77 9.27
CA GLU A 135 -16.13 -7.98 9.27
C GLU A 135 -17.54 -7.66 8.79
N ARG A 136 -18.07 -8.46 7.90
CA ARG A 136 -19.46 -8.35 7.43
C ARG A 136 -20.11 -9.71 7.34
N ILE A 137 -21.40 -9.74 7.60
CA ILE A 137 -22.23 -10.93 7.34
C ILE A 137 -22.23 -11.14 5.82
N ALA A 138 -21.80 -12.31 5.40
CA ALA A 138 -21.73 -12.69 4.00
C ALA A 138 -23.11 -13.11 3.50
N ILE A 139 -23.90 -12.14 3.02
CA ILE A 139 -25.16 -12.39 2.33
C ILE A 139 -25.01 -11.85 0.91
N GLY A 140 -24.84 -12.74 -0.06
CA GLY A 140 -24.64 -12.36 -1.46
C GLY A 140 -23.26 -11.74 -1.74
N ASP A 141 -23.17 -11.01 -2.83
CA ASP A 141 -21.95 -10.33 -3.25
C ASP A 141 -21.59 -9.18 -2.32
N ASN A 142 -20.37 -9.14 -1.83
CA ASN A 142 -19.89 -8.13 -0.92
C ASN A 142 -18.61 -7.45 -1.41
N ARG A 143 -18.50 -6.17 -1.13
CA ARG A 143 -17.26 -5.40 -1.23
C ARG A 143 -16.77 -5.06 0.15
N LEU A 144 -15.56 -5.50 0.45
CA LEU A 144 -14.87 -5.22 1.69
C LEU A 144 -13.77 -4.23 1.39
N GLN A 145 -13.68 -3.20 2.19
CA GLN A 145 -12.63 -2.17 2.06
C GLN A 145 -12.02 -1.89 3.41
N VAL A 146 -10.71 -1.71 3.41
CA VAL A 146 -9.92 -1.41 4.59
C VAL A 146 -8.82 -0.42 4.24
N ASN A 147 -8.45 0.42 5.18
CA ASN A 147 -7.31 1.32 5.06
C ASN A 147 -6.66 1.57 6.42
N GLY A 148 -5.45 2.08 6.39
CA GLY A 148 -4.74 2.46 7.60
C GLY A 148 -3.26 2.74 7.36
N MET A 149 -2.50 2.89 8.45
CA MET A 149 -1.09 3.28 8.39
C MET A 149 -0.23 2.26 9.13
N LEU A 150 0.91 1.89 8.51
CA LEU A 150 1.92 1.03 9.12
C LEU A 150 3.30 1.68 9.03
N SER A 151 4.14 1.40 10.02
CA SER A 151 5.57 1.70 9.94
C SER A 151 6.33 0.50 9.40
N LEU A 152 7.15 0.72 8.37
CA LEU A 152 7.98 -0.31 7.75
C LEU A 152 9.46 0.03 7.92
N ASN A 153 10.29 -0.99 8.13
CA ASN A 153 11.71 -0.85 8.42
C ASN A 153 12.59 -0.63 7.18
N GLY A 154 12.05 -0.81 5.97
CA GLY A 154 12.79 -0.66 4.73
C GLY A 154 13.86 -1.73 4.47
N THR A 155 13.79 -2.88 5.13
CA THR A 155 14.76 -3.97 4.95
C THR A 155 14.10 -5.33 4.80
N SER A 156 13.21 -5.70 5.70
CA SER A 156 12.58 -7.03 5.75
C SER A 156 11.06 -6.99 5.83
N ASP A 157 10.49 -5.83 6.14
CA ASP A 157 9.04 -5.71 6.24
C ASP A 157 8.38 -5.73 4.86
N TYR A 158 7.27 -6.45 4.78
CA TYR A 158 6.34 -6.39 3.67
C TYR A 158 4.91 -6.21 4.17
N VAL A 159 4.04 -5.75 3.29
CA VAL A 159 2.61 -5.60 3.54
C VAL A 159 1.82 -6.35 2.49
N SER A 160 0.80 -7.05 2.92
CA SER A 160 -0.13 -7.77 2.05
C SER A 160 -1.56 -7.74 2.59
N VAL A 161 -2.50 -8.20 1.79
CA VAL A 161 -3.92 -8.26 2.11
C VAL A 161 -4.31 -9.70 2.38
N PHE A 162 -5.10 -9.92 3.40
CA PHE A 162 -5.69 -11.23 3.70
C PHE A 162 -7.20 -11.14 3.69
N MET A 163 -7.82 -12.24 3.29
CA MET A 163 -9.26 -12.46 3.36
C MET A 163 -9.58 -13.70 4.19
N PHE A 164 -10.69 -13.64 4.88
CA PHE A 164 -11.24 -14.76 5.65
C PHE A 164 -12.73 -14.89 5.38
N SER A 165 -13.22 -16.12 5.43
CA SER A 165 -14.66 -16.40 5.45
C SER A 165 -14.97 -17.63 6.32
N ASN A 166 -16.02 -17.56 7.12
CA ASN A 166 -16.60 -18.72 7.77
C ASN A 166 -18.03 -19.03 7.27
N ALA A 167 -18.40 -18.42 6.13
CA ALA A 167 -19.69 -18.65 5.46
C ALA A 167 -19.60 -19.75 4.38
N GLY A 168 -18.54 -20.53 4.36
CA GLY A 168 -18.18 -21.47 3.29
C GLY A 168 -17.00 -20.94 2.46
N ASN A 169 -16.61 -21.69 1.43
CA ASN A 169 -15.61 -21.22 0.48
C ASN A 169 -16.20 -20.08 -0.35
N ILE A 170 -15.48 -19.00 -0.48
CA ILE A 170 -15.87 -17.87 -1.31
C ILE A 170 -14.86 -17.60 -2.43
N GLY A 171 -15.34 -17.10 -3.57
CA GLY A 171 -14.49 -16.61 -4.63
C GLY A 171 -14.23 -15.12 -4.46
N ILE A 172 -12.98 -14.69 -4.66
CA ILE A 172 -12.62 -13.29 -4.74
C ILE A 172 -12.07 -12.98 -6.14
N GLY A 173 -12.32 -11.76 -6.64
CA GLY A 173 -12.01 -11.40 -8.02
C GLY A 173 -13.11 -11.80 -8.99
N GLY A 174 -12.77 -12.45 -10.10
CA GLY A 174 -13.73 -12.91 -11.11
C GLY A 174 -14.04 -11.90 -12.20
N GLY A 175 -13.17 -10.94 -12.43
CA GLY A 175 -13.25 -9.94 -13.50
C GLY A 175 -12.10 -8.96 -13.43
N SER A 176 -11.97 -8.15 -14.47
CA SER A 176 -10.93 -7.12 -14.54
C SER A 176 -11.41 -5.79 -14.01
N GLY A 177 -10.56 -5.12 -13.27
CA GLY A 177 -10.76 -3.73 -12.86
C GLY A 177 -10.69 -3.48 -11.36
N LYS A 178 -10.49 -2.23 -11.03
CA LYS A 178 -10.29 -1.73 -9.64
C LYS A 178 -11.47 -1.97 -8.72
N SER A 179 -12.64 -2.19 -9.28
CA SER A 179 -13.85 -2.44 -8.48
C SER A 179 -13.93 -3.87 -7.92
N LEU A 180 -13.15 -4.80 -8.45
CA LEU A 180 -13.16 -6.21 -8.05
C LEU A 180 -12.01 -6.57 -7.12
N GLY A 181 -10.90 -5.87 -7.24
CA GLY A 181 -9.77 -5.96 -6.34
C GLY A 181 -8.85 -4.77 -6.53
N LEU A 182 -8.42 -4.18 -5.43
CA LEU A 182 -7.48 -3.07 -5.41
C LEU A 182 -6.62 -3.17 -4.17
N PHE A 183 -5.33 -2.97 -4.33
CA PHE A 183 -4.40 -2.75 -3.24
C PHE A 183 -3.43 -1.64 -3.64
N GLY A 184 -3.27 -0.68 -2.77
CA GLY A 184 -2.39 0.44 -3.02
C GLY A 184 -1.89 1.08 -1.74
N GLY A 185 -0.83 1.86 -1.88
CA GLY A 185 -0.26 2.57 -0.75
C GLY A 185 0.80 3.56 -1.17
N TYR A 186 1.17 4.42 -0.23
CA TYR A 186 2.22 5.43 -0.43
C TYR A 186 2.86 5.82 0.89
N ARG A 187 4.11 6.23 0.81
CA ARG A 187 4.86 6.74 1.96
C ARG A 187 4.37 8.12 2.34
N ILE A 188 4.12 8.34 3.63
CA ILE A 188 3.65 9.62 4.18
C ILE A 188 4.72 10.37 5.00
N GLY A 189 5.78 9.68 5.39
CA GLY A 189 6.85 10.31 6.18
C GLY A 189 7.85 9.31 6.77
N THR A 190 8.75 9.83 7.57
CA THR A 190 9.75 9.07 8.34
C THR A 190 9.24 8.69 9.72
#